data_f99dc96730c84cbcd755968f7cd63e81
#
_entry.id   f99dc96730c84cbcd755968f7cd63e81
#
_cell.length_a   1.000
_cell.length_b   1.000
_cell.length_c   1.000
_cell.angle_alpha   90.00
_cell.angle_beta   90.00
_cell.angle_gamma   90.00
#
_symmetry.space_group_name_H-M   'P 1'
#
loop_
_entity.id
_entity.type
_entity.pdbx_description
1 polymer ?
#
loop_
_entity_poly.entity_id
_entity_poly.type
_entity_poly.pdbx_seq_one_letter_code
_entity_poly.pdbx_strand_id
1 'polypeptide(L)'
;KAVLEAFNATEVEYKVNLTRKAAREWFSGNLSFEFNASPPQRPGRPDKPELIAPQDMPRRRNAKARAARIAMLHAIAHIELNAIDLALDIVVRFGADMPKEFTDDWIKVADDEARHFSMLNNLLIEFDSFYGAMPAHDGLWQSASTTSHDLLARLAIVPLVLEARGLDVTPAMIKK
;
A
#
# COMPACT_ATOMS: atom_id res chain seq x y z
N LYS A 1 -13.60 10.15 -8.59
CA LYS A 1 -12.57 11.19 -8.80
C LYS A 1 -11.59 11.27 -7.63
N ALA A 2 -12.06 11.49 -6.39
CA ALA A 2 -11.19 11.64 -5.22
C ALA A 2 -10.24 10.43 -5.02
N VAL A 3 -10.74 9.20 -5.15
CA VAL A 3 -9.93 7.96 -5.04
C VAL A 3 -8.85 7.91 -6.12
N LEU A 4 -9.17 8.27 -7.36
CA LEU A 4 -8.20 8.31 -8.45
C LEU A 4 -7.14 9.41 -8.26
N GLU A 5 -7.51 10.53 -7.65
CA GLU A 5 -6.56 11.59 -7.29
C GLU A 5 -5.54 11.08 -6.25
N ALA A 6 -6.00 10.38 -5.21
CA ALA A 6 -5.14 9.74 -4.23
C ALA A 6 -4.23 8.67 -4.87
N PHE A 7 -4.77 7.84 -5.76
CA PHE A 7 -4.02 6.82 -6.50
C PHE A 7 -2.89 7.43 -7.34
N ASN A 8 -3.12 8.57 -7.98
CA ASN A 8 -2.17 9.24 -8.86
C ASN A 8 -1.16 10.14 -8.12
N ALA A 9 -1.35 10.39 -6.82
CA ALA A 9 -0.44 11.24 -6.06
C ALA A 9 0.97 10.63 -6.01
N THR A 10 1.98 11.43 -6.31
CA THR A 10 3.40 11.00 -6.30
C THR A 10 4.07 11.28 -4.96
N GLU A 11 3.69 12.36 -4.28
CA GLU A 11 4.18 12.69 -2.95
C GLU A 11 3.52 11.78 -1.89
N VAL A 12 4.33 11.14 -1.06
CA VAL A 12 3.86 10.11 -0.10
C VAL A 12 2.88 10.69 0.92
N GLU A 13 3.23 11.80 1.57
CA GLU A 13 2.35 12.43 2.55
C GLU A 13 1.06 12.96 1.91
N TYR A 14 1.17 13.48 0.70
CA TYR A 14 -0.01 13.94 -0.05
C TYR A 14 -0.93 12.77 -0.40
N LYS A 15 -0.38 11.63 -0.87
CA LYS A 15 -1.14 10.40 -1.12
C LYS A 15 -1.89 9.93 0.14
N VAL A 16 -1.20 9.82 1.26
CA VAL A 16 -1.78 9.43 2.56
C VAL A 16 -2.92 10.38 2.94
N ASN A 17 -2.69 11.68 2.86
CA ASN A 17 -3.69 12.70 3.21
C ASN A 17 -4.92 12.64 2.29
N LEU A 18 -4.73 12.47 0.97
CA LEU A 18 -5.81 12.33 0.01
C LEU A 18 -6.61 11.04 0.23
N THR A 19 -5.94 9.92 0.51
CA THR A 19 -6.59 8.64 0.82
C THR A 19 -7.49 8.78 2.05
N ARG A 20 -6.96 9.32 3.14
CA ARG A 20 -7.72 9.56 4.37
C ARG A 20 -8.85 10.57 4.19
N LYS A 21 -8.64 11.60 3.38
CA LYS A 21 -9.70 12.55 3.01
C LYS A 21 -10.79 11.86 2.21
N ALA A 22 -10.43 11.09 1.18
CA ALA A 22 -11.39 10.37 0.35
C ALA A 22 -12.25 9.40 1.19
N ALA A 23 -11.65 8.69 2.14
CA ALA A 23 -12.38 7.82 3.06
C ALA A 23 -13.38 8.60 3.94
N ARG A 24 -12.95 9.70 4.57
CA ARG A 24 -13.87 10.54 5.36
C ARG A 24 -15.04 11.06 4.53
N GLU A 25 -14.77 11.61 3.35
CA GLU A 25 -15.81 12.15 2.45
C GLU A 25 -16.75 11.04 1.97
N TRP A 26 -16.23 9.85 1.69
CA TRP A 26 -17.02 8.69 1.31
C TRP A 26 -18.00 8.28 2.41
N PHE A 27 -17.51 8.03 3.62
CA PHE A 27 -18.34 7.60 4.74
C PHE A 27 -19.27 8.69 5.28
N SER A 28 -18.98 9.96 4.99
CA SER A 28 -19.89 11.08 5.27
C SER A 28 -20.97 11.29 4.18
N GLY A 29 -20.94 10.48 3.11
CA GLY A 29 -21.92 10.60 2.02
C GLY A 29 -21.67 11.78 1.07
N ASN A 30 -20.50 12.40 1.13
CA ASN A 30 -20.13 13.56 0.30
C ASN A 30 -19.57 13.16 -1.10
N LEU A 31 -19.33 11.87 -1.33
CA LEU A 31 -18.87 11.35 -2.61
C LEU A 31 -19.94 10.48 -3.26
N SER A 32 -20.15 10.67 -4.56
CA SER A 32 -21.04 9.82 -5.36
C SER A 32 -20.38 8.47 -5.69
N PHE A 33 -21.21 7.42 -5.78
CA PHE A 33 -20.82 6.11 -6.28
C PHE A 33 -20.81 6.13 -7.81
N GLU A 34 -19.78 6.76 -8.38
CA GLU A 34 -19.63 6.97 -9.82
C GLU A 34 -18.19 6.71 -10.27
N PHE A 35 -18.06 5.98 -11.38
CA PHE A 35 -16.80 5.54 -11.97
C PHE A 35 -16.67 6.09 -13.39
N ASN A 36 -16.19 7.34 -13.50
CA ASN A 36 -16.17 8.09 -14.77
C ASN A 36 -14.79 8.10 -15.45
N ALA A 37 -13.80 7.40 -14.91
CA ALA A 37 -12.45 7.38 -15.47
C ALA A 37 -11.79 6.01 -15.31
N SER A 38 -11.08 5.59 -16.35
CA SER A 38 -10.26 4.38 -16.29
C SER A 38 -9.01 4.61 -15.44
N PRO A 39 -8.62 3.67 -14.57
CA PRO A 39 -7.40 3.75 -13.81
C PRO A 39 -6.17 3.64 -14.72
N PRO A 40 -5.08 4.36 -14.41
CA PRO A 40 -3.81 4.13 -15.09
C PRO A 40 -3.25 2.74 -14.76
N GLN A 41 -2.22 2.33 -15.51
CA GLN A 41 -1.59 1.01 -15.28
C GLN A 41 -0.78 0.96 -13.98
N ARG A 42 -0.34 2.10 -13.48
CA ARG A 42 0.45 2.23 -12.25
C ARG A 42 -0.03 3.40 -11.40
N PRO A 43 0.11 3.30 -10.06
CA PRO A 43 -0.11 4.45 -9.18
C PRO A 43 0.98 5.50 -9.38
N GLY A 44 0.70 6.71 -8.96
CA GLY A 44 1.73 7.71 -8.73
C GLY A 44 2.72 7.22 -7.66
N ARG A 45 4.02 7.41 -7.90
CA ARG A 45 5.08 6.99 -6.98
C ARG A 45 6.08 8.11 -6.80
N PRO A 46 6.66 8.24 -5.60
CA PRO A 46 7.79 9.13 -5.36
C PRO A 46 9.05 8.60 -6.09
N ASP A 47 10.03 9.47 -6.31
CA ASP A 47 11.34 9.08 -6.88
C ASP A 47 12.13 8.15 -5.95
N LYS A 48 11.83 8.17 -4.66
CA LYS A 48 12.41 7.27 -3.66
C LYS A 48 11.30 6.56 -2.87
N PRO A 49 11.54 5.32 -2.45
CA PRO A 49 12.76 4.52 -2.53
C PRO A 49 13.14 4.13 -3.97
N GLU A 50 14.44 3.97 -4.23
CA GLU A 50 14.92 3.30 -5.44
C GLU A 50 14.36 1.88 -5.49
N LEU A 51 13.74 1.51 -6.62
CA LEU A 51 13.19 0.17 -6.82
C LEU A 51 14.24 -0.71 -7.50
N ILE A 52 14.68 -1.75 -6.79
CA ILE A 52 15.66 -2.72 -7.27
C ILE A 52 15.05 -4.12 -7.34
N ALA A 53 15.71 -5.04 -8.05
CA ALA A 53 15.23 -6.41 -8.17
C ALA A 53 15.29 -7.13 -6.80
N PRO A 54 14.34 -8.04 -6.50
CA PRO A 54 14.29 -8.72 -5.20
C PRO A 54 15.57 -9.48 -4.82
N GLN A 55 16.31 -10.02 -5.80
CA GLN A 55 17.59 -10.71 -5.58
C GLN A 55 18.71 -9.77 -5.15
N ASP A 56 18.61 -8.48 -5.47
CA ASP A 56 19.63 -7.45 -5.19
C ASP A 56 19.36 -6.75 -3.84
N MET A 57 18.24 -7.09 -3.18
CA MET A 57 17.89 -6.51 -1.89
C MET A 57 18.90 -6.87 -0.80
N PRO A 58 19.35 -5.89 0.01
CA PRO A 58 20.27 -6.13 1.11
C PRO A 58 19.76 -7.19 2.10
N ARG A 59 20.61 -8.19 2.45
CA ARG A 59 20.23 -9.23 3.40
C ARG A 59 20.19 -8.68 4.82
N ARG A 60 19.08 -8.83 5.51
CA ARG A 60 18.90 -8.46 6.93
C ARG A 60 19.45 -9.56 7.84
N ARG A 61 20.72 -9.45 8.24
CA ARG A 61 21.40 -10.54 8.99
C ARG A 61 21.22 -10.49 10.51
N ASN A 62 20.84 -9.35 11.11
CA ASN A 62 20.72 -9.22 12.57
C ASN A 62 19.60 -8.23 12.96
N ALA A 63 18.44 -8.76 13.38
CA ALA A 63 17.27 -7.95 13.76
C ALA A 63 17.45 -7.13 15.05
N LYS A 64 18.51 -7.40 15.84
CA LYS A 64 18.79 -6.67 17.12
C LYS A 64 19.59 -5.38 16.89
N ALA A 65 20.33 -5.27 15.79
CA ALA A 65 21.04 -4.04 15.46
C ALA A 65 20.06 -2.92 15.03
N ARG A 66 20.33 -1.69 15.46
CA ARG A 66 19.52 -0.50 15.08
C ARG A 66 19.30 -0.43 13.56
N ALA A 67 20.35 -0.60 12.77
CA ALA A 67 20.24 -0.58 11.30
C ALA A 67 19.31 -1.67 10.74
N ALA A 68 19.30 -2.87 11.35
CA ALA A 68 18.41 -3.95 10.93
C ALA A 68 16.93 -3.65 11.28
N ARG A 69 16.68 -2.97 12.41
CA ARG A 69 15.33 -2.51 12.79
C ARG A 69 14.83 -1.43 11.81
N ILE A 70 15.66 -0.44 11.50
CA ILE A 70 15.33 0.60 10.51
C ILE A 70 15.02 -0.04 9.16
N ALA A 71 15.84 -1.00 8.68
CA ALA A 71 15.60 -1.69 7.44
C ALA A 71 14.30 -2.53 7.44
N MET A 72 13.94 -3.10 8.59
CA MET A 72 12.67 -3.81 8.76
C MET A 72 11.49 -2.84 8.73
N LEU A 73 11.53 -1.75 9.49
CA LEU A 73 10.48 -0.74 9.53
C LEU A 73 10.27 -0.11 8.15
N HIS A 74 11.37 0.22 7.46
CA HIS A 74 11.30 0.77 6.10
C HIS A 74 10.63 -0.21 5.12
N ALA A 75 10.95 -1.50 5.20
CA ALA A 75 10.33 -2.50 4.33
C ALA A 75 8.85 -2.72 4.64
N ILE A 76 8.45 -2.69 5.93
CA ILE A 76 7.03 -2.76 6.29
C ILE A 76 6.32 -1.50 5.81
N ALA A 77 6.87 -0.30 6.03
CA ALA A 77 6.30 0.94 5.51
C ALA A 77 6.12 0.90 3.98
N HIS A 78 7.05 0.25 3.24
CA HIS A 78 6.89 0.06 1.81
C HIS A 78 5.74 -0.88 1.46
N ILE A 79 5.51 -1.92 2.26
CA ILE A 79 4.35 -2.81 2.10
C ILE A 79 3.05 -2.03 2.32
N GLU A 80 2.94 -1.24 3.40
CA GLU A 80 1.74 -0.44 3.69
C GLU A 80 1.44 0.60 2.59
N LEU A 81 2.47 1.28 2.07
CA LEU A 81 2.28 2.21 0.95
C LEU A 81 1.78 1.49 -0.31
N ASN A 82 2.28 0.28 -0.58
CA ASN A 82 1.75 -0.55 -1.66
C ASN A 82 0.32 -1.00 -1.38
N ALA A 83 -0.02 -1.34 -0.13
CA ALA A 83 -1.37 -1.74 0.25
C ALA A 83 -2.39 -0.62 0.07
N ILE A 84 -2.02 0.65 0.35
CA ILE A 84 -2.83 1.82 -0.02
C ILE A 84 -3.12 1.81 -1.53
N ASP A 85 -2.08 1.73 -2.36
CA ASP A 85 -2.22 1.74 -3.82
C ASP A 85 -3.05 0.56 -4.33
N LEU A 86 -2.86 -0.62 -3.76
CA LEU A 86 -3.60 -1.83 -4.13
C LEU A 86 -5.08 -1.73 -3.79
N ALA A 87 -5.42 -1.20 -2.61
CA ALA A 87 -6.81 -0.99 -2.20
C ALA A 87 -7.49 0.07 -3.07
N LEU A 88 -6.81 1.20 -3.35
CA LEU A 88 -7.32 2.23 -4.24
C LEU A 88 -7.49 1.70 -5.67
N ASP A 89 -6.55 0.88 -6.19
CA ASP A 89 -6.64 0.27 -7.52
C ASP A 89 -7.84 -0.67 -7.64
N ILE A 90 -8.10 -1.48 -6.61
CA ILE A 90 -9.28 -2.36 -6.58
C ILE A 90 -10.57 -1.54 -6.69
N VAL A 91 -10.68 -0.42 -5.97
CA VAL A 91 -11.83 0.46 -6.04
C VAL A 91 -11.99 1.05 -7.45
N VAL A 92 -10.93 1.66 -8.00
CA VAL A 92 -11.05 2.39 -9.28
C VAL A 92 -11.15 1.47 -10.49
N ARG A 93 -10.64 0.24 -10.38
CA ARG A 93 -10.61 -0.72 -11.48
C ARG A 93 -11.83 -1.63 -11.54
N PHE A 94 -12.33 -2.05 -10.39
CA PHE A 94 -13.38 -3.07 -10.30
C PHE A 94 -14.66 -2.58 -9.62
N GLY A 95 -14.62 -1.44 -8.94
CA GLY A 95 -15.76 -0.95 -8.14
C GLY A 95 -17.02 -0.67 -8.96
N ALA A 96 -16.89 -0.33 -10.26
CA ALA A 96 -18.03 -0.05 -11.12
C ALA A 96 -18.98 -1.25 -11.31
N ASP A 97 -18.42 -2.46 -11.32
CA ASP A 97 -19.13 -3.71 -11.56
C ASP A 97 -19.55 -4.42 -10.25
N MET A 98 -19.28 -3.79 -9.09
CA MET A 98 -19.47 -4.39 -7.78
C MET A 98 -20.50 -3.61 -6.95
N PRO A 99 -21.15 -4.25 -5.96
CA PRO A 99 -22.02 -3.55 -5.01
C PRO A 99 -21.26 -2.45 -4.27
N LYS A 100 -22.01 -1.45 -3.76
CA LYS A 100 -21.42 -0.32 -3.01
C LYS A 100 -20.60 -0.78 -1.80
N GLU A 101 -21.05 -1.83 -1.12
CA GLU A 101 -20.43 -2.44 0.05
C GLU A 101 -18.99 -2.91 -0.26
N PHE A 102 -18.74 -3.38 -1.47
CA PHE A 102 -17.39 -3.73 -1.92
C PHE A 102 -16.46 -2.49 -1.93
N THR A 103 -16.98 -1.37 -2.40
CA THR A 103 -16.25 -0.09 -2.36
C THR A 103 -16.07 0.40 -0.93
N ASP A 104 -17.09 0.25 -0.06
CA ASP A 104 -17.02 0.60 1.35
C ASP A 104 -15.86 -0.12 2.03
N ASP A 105 -15.75 -1.43 1.83
CA ASP A 105 -14.70 -2.26 2.42
C ASP A 105 -13.30 -1.85 1.94
N TRP A 106 -13.11 -1.67 0.64
CA TRP A 106 -11.79 -1.34 0.10
C TRP A 106 -11.35 0.10 0.37
N ILE A 107 -12.28 1.05 0.48
CA ILE A 107 -11.96 2.41 0.95
C ILE A 107 -11.55 2.38 2.43
N LYS A 108 -12.21 1.54 3.25
CA LYS A 108 -11.82 1.35 4.64
C LYS A 108 -10.42 0.74 4.75
N VAL A 109 -10.12 -0.30 3.97
CA VAL A 109 -8.76 -0.88 3.91
C VAL A 109 -7.74 0.20 3.54
N ALA A 110 -7.98 1.00 2.50
CA ALA A 110 -7.05 2.06 2.10
C ALA A 110 -6.80 3.09 3.22
N ASP A 111 -7.83 3.47 4.00
CA ASP A 111 -7.66 4.38 5.16
C ASP A 111 -6.87 3.72 6.30
N ASP A 112 -7.11 2.43 6.57
CA ASP A 112 -6.37 1.67 7.58
C ASP A 112 -4.89 1.58 7.21
N GLU A 113 -4.56 1.24 5.96
CA GLU A 113 -3.18 1.16 5.47
C GLU A 113 -2.49 2.53 5.46
N ALA A 114 -3.23 3.61 5.15
CA ALA A 114 -2.71 4.96 5.26
C ALA A 114 -2.34 5.35 6.70
N ARG A 115 -3.09 4.86 7.69
CA ARG A 115 -2.76 5.02 9.13
C ARG A 115 -1.54 4.18 9.51
N HIS A 116 -1.47 2.92 9.07
CA HIS A 116 -0.32 2.03 9.33
C HIS A 116 0.96 2.61 8.77
N PHE A 117 0.93 3.06 7.52
CA PHE A 117 2.07 3.75 6.91
C PHE A 117 2.52 4.96 7.74
N SER A 118 1.58 5.82 8.15
CA SER A 118 1.89 7.02 8.94
C SER A 118 2.57 6.66 10.27
N MET A 119 2.10 5.63 10.98
CA MET A 119 2.71 5.15 12.22
C MET A 119 4.15 4.66 12.00
N LEU A 120 4.38 3.89 10.94
CA LEU A 120 5.70 3.36 10.60
C LEU A 120 6.66 4.45 10.15
N ASN A 121 6.19 5.43 9.38
CA ASN A 121 7.01 6.57 8.97
C ASN A 121 7.41 7.44 10.16
N ASN A 122 6.50 7.70 11.11
CA ASN A 122 6.81 8.39 12.35
C ASN A 122 7.86 7.63 13.17
N LEU A 123 7.71 6.31 13.27
CA LEU A 123 8.69 5.47 13.97
C LEU A 123 10.06 5.49 13.27
N LEU A 124 10.11 5.53 11.93
CA LEU A 124 11.37 5.72 11.19
C LEU A 124 12.03 7.05 11.57
N ILE A 125 11.26 8.13 11.70
CA ILE A 125 11.76 9.45 12.10
C ILE A 125 12.35 9.40 13.52
N GLU A 126 11.72 8.71 14.48
CA GLU A 126 12.26 8.49 15.83
C GLU A 126 13.61 7.73 15.81
N PHE A 127 13.84 6.94 14.75
CA PHE A 127 15.13 6.27 14.52
C PHE A 127 16.11 7.09 13.66
N ASP A 128 15.90 8.41 13.51
CA ASP A 128 16.69 9.31 12.62
C ASP A 128 16.75 8.80 11.17
N SER A 129 15.64 8.27 10.67
CA SER A 129 15.50 7.75 9.32
C SER A 129 14.20 8.23 8.69
N PHE A 130 13.90 7.84 7.47
CA PHE A 130 12.66 8.21 6.76
C PHE A 130 12.32 7.18 5.68
N TYR A 131 11.07 7.17 5.24
CA TYR A 131 10.67 6.35 4.11
C TYR A 131 11.32 6.86 2.82
N GLY A 132 12.02 5.97 2.11
CA GLY A 132 12.83 6.30 0.93
C GLY A 132 14.33 6.30 1.19
N ALA A 133 14.78 6.17 2.46
CA ALA A 133 16.20 6.12 2.81
C ALA A 133 16.90 4.82 2.36
N MET A 134 16.15 3.77 2.06
CA MET A 134 16.67 2.46 1.66
C MET A 134 15.98 1.99 0.38
N PRO A 135 16.59 1.12 -0.43
CA PRO A 135 15.94 0.56 -1.59
C PRO A 135 14.75 -0.33 -1.21
N ALA A 136 13.84 -0.49 -2.15
CA ALA A 136 12.68 -1.38 -2.07
C ALA A 136 12.53 -2.20 -3.36
N HIS A 137 11.51 -3.05 -3.45
CA HIS A 137 11.22 -3.80 -4.68
C HIS A 137 9.74 -3.68 -5.06
N ASP A 138 9.46 -3.81 -6.35
CA ASP A 138 8.13 -3.58 -6.94
C ASP A 138 7.25 -4.85 -6.99
N GLY A 139 7.62 -5.89 -6.26
CA GLY A 139 6.99 -7.23 -6.38
C GLY A 139 5.48 -7.25 -6.12
N LEU A 140 4.99 -6.44 -5.17
CA LEU A 140 3.55 -6.34 -4.90
C LEU A 140 2.80 -5.73 -6.09
N TRP A 141 3.32 -4.63 -6.64
CA TRP A 141 2.69 -4.01 -7.79
C TRP A 141 2.81 -4.86 -9.07
N GLN A 142 3.92 -5.56 -9.28
CA GLN A 142 4.06 -6.52 -10.38
C GLN A 142 2.98 -7.60 -10.32
N SER A 143 2.71 -8.16 -9.13
CA SER A 143 1.63 -9.13 -8.93
C SER A 143 0.24 -8.51 -9.22
N ALA A 144 0.03 -7.27 -8.84
CA ALA A 144 -1.20 -6.55 -9.14
C ALA A 144 -1.37 -6.31 -10.65
N SER A 145 -0.32 -5.92 -11.34
CA SER A 145 -0.35 -5.67 -12.79
C SER A 145 -0.75 -6.90 -13.60
N THR A 146 -0.26 -8.08 -13.21
CA THR A 146 -0.60 -9.35 -13.88
C THR A 146 -2.05 -9.78 -13.70
N THR A 147 -2.73 -9.26 -12.68
CA THR A 147 -4.13 -9.56 -12.34
C THR A 147 -5.08 -8.40 -12.61
N SER A 148 -4.64 -7.38 -13.35
CA SER A 148 -5.42 -6.16 -13.60
C SER A 148 -6.71 -6.36 -14.40
N HIS A 149 -6.84 -7.50 -15.07
CA HIS A 149 -7.97 -7.87 -15.95
C HIS A 149 -9.01 -8.76 -15.28
N ASP A 150 -8.75 -9.26 -14.06
CA ASP A 150 -9.60 -10.25 -13.40
C ASP A 150 -9.61 -10.00 -11.88
N LEU A 151 -10.78 -9.65 -11.34
CA LEU A 151 -10.96 -9.37 -9.91
C LEU A 151 -10.69 -10.61 -9.05
N LEU A 152 -11.15 -11.80 -9.48
CA LEU A 152 -10.96 -13.02 -8.70
C LEU A 152 -9.48 -13.38 -8.59
N ALA A 153 -8.75 -13.30 -9.70
CA ALA A 153 -7.29 -13.47 -9.70
C ALA A 153 -6.58 -12.42 -8.84
N ARG A 154 -7.03 -11.15 -8.88
CA ARG A 154 -6.52 -10.06 -8.04
C ARG A 154 -6.71 -10.38 -6.55
N LEU A 155 -7.90 -10.78 -6.13
CA LEU A 155 -8.21 -11.10 -4.74
C LEU A 155 -7.48 -12.36 -4.26
N ALA A 156 -7.34 -13.37 -5.12
CA ALA A 156 -6.62 -14.59 -4.78
C ALA A 156 -5.11 -14.34 -4.57
N ILE A 157 -4.46 -13.56 -5.43
CA ILE A 157 -3.01 -13.38 -5.37
C ILE A 157 -2.62 -12.29 -4.37
N VAL A 158 -3.25 -11.13 -4.41
CA VAL A 158 -2.80 -9.98 -3.63
C VAL A 158 -3.21 -10.11 -2.16
N PRO A 159 -4.48 -10.06 -1.76
CA PRO A 159 -4.81 -10.15 -0.33
C PRO A 159 -4.65 -11.56 0.24
N LEU A 160 -5.12 -12.61 -0.45
CA LEU A 160 -5.12 -13.95 0.15
C LEU A 160 -3.71 -14.54 0.29
N VAL A 161 -2.88 -14.49 -0.75
CA VAL A 161 -1.53 -15.11 -0.68
C VAL A 161 -0.54 -14.21 0.05
N LEU A 162 -0.52 -12.90 -0.24
CA LEU A 162 0.50 -12.00 0.30
C LEU A 162 0.21 -11.63 1.76
N GLU A 163 -1.05 -11.37 2.12
CA GLU A 163 -1.47 -11.10 3.50
C GLU A 163 -1.34 -12.35 4.39
N ALA A 164 -1.81 -13.52 3.92
CA ALA A 164 -1.69 -14.76 4.66
C ALA A 164 -0.22 -15.08 4.98
N ARG A 165 0.70 -14.82 4.04
CA ARG A 165 2.14 -14.97 4.29
C ARG A 165 2.65 -14.02 5.39
N GLY A 166 2.10 -12.82 5.49
CA GLY A 166 2.38 -11.88 6.59
C GLY A 166 2.04 -12.49 7.94
N LEU A 167 0.85 -13.09 8.07
CA LEU A 167 0.42 -13.76 9.30
C LEU A 167 1.32 -14.93 9.68
N ASP A 168 1.79 -15.73 8.73
CA ASP A 168 2.68 -16.87 8.98
C ASP A 168 4.07 -16.45 9.49
N VAL A 169 4.62 -15.34 9.00
CA VAL A 169 5.99 -14.93 9.34
C VAL A 169 6.08 -14.04 10.57
N THR A 170 5.02 -13.27 10.87
CA THR A 170 5.00 -12.30 11.97
C THR A 170 5.29 -12.90 13.35
N PRO A 171 4.74 -14.06 13.77
CA PRO A 171 5.06 -14.66 15.06
C PRO A 171 6.54 -14.97 15.26
N ALA A 172 7.24 -15.35 14.18
CA ALA A 172 8.67 -15.58 14.22
C ALA A 172 9.50 -14.27 14.28
N MET A 173 8.96 -13.17 13.76
CA MET A 173 9.57 -11.84 13.84
C MET A 173 9.46 -11.24 15.24
N ILE A 174 8.33 -11.42 15.92
CA ILE A 174 8.09 -10.90 17.29
C ILE A 174 9.00 -11.60 18.31
N LYS A 175 9.30 -12.90 18.11
CA LYS A 175 10.13 -13.70 19.04
C LYS A 175 11.64 -13.42 18.92
N LYS A 176 12.08 -12.66 17.95
CA LYS A 176 13.48 -12.27 17.73
C LYS A 176 13.80 -10.90 18.31
#